data_a653a8dabbb23b13eee87d13b8d0e77c
#
_entry.id   a653a8dabbb23b13eee87d13b8d0e77c
#
_cell.length_a   1.000
_cell.length_b   1.000
_cell.length_c   1.000
_cell.angle_alpha   90.00
_cell.angle_beta   90.00
_cell.angle_gamma   90.00
#
_symmetry.space_group_name_H-M   'P 1'
#
loop_
_entity.id
_entity.type
_entity.pdbx_description
1 polymer ?
#
loop_
_entity_poly.entity_id
_entity_poly.type
_entity_poly.pdbx_seq_one_letter_code
_entity_poly.pdbx_strand_id
1 'polypeptide(L)'
;MRRLKCAVPERMSVARLDRLFHGRQTMPAKLSVNLNAIAMLRNRRDLPWPDVIGVGRLALAAGAHGLTVHPRPDERHTRHSDLPLIRALIDDEFPRAEFNIEGYPSEDFLALVEKNQPEQVTLVPDDPAQATSDHGWDFAAQAAFLTPVVRRLKKGGFRVSLFSDADPAGIAAARDTGADRIELYTGPYGSYHSDSGKAAKELERLGKTADAAFAAGLQVNAGHDLTVANLPALARRVPALAEVSIGHGLTADALEYGMAGTVGRFLKACGW
;
A
#
# COMPACT_ATOMS: atom_id res chain seq x y z
N MET A 1 -22.77 -47.62 22.82
CA MET A 1 -22.91 -46.63 21.76
C MET A 1 -23.01 -45.22 22.38
N ARG A 2 -21.88 -44.51 22.47
CA ARG A 2 -21.85 -43.12 22.96
C ARG A 2 -21.91 -42.19 21.72
N ARG A 3 -22.96 -41.34 21.63
CA ARG A 3 -23.09 -40.31 20.60
C ARG A 3 -22.12 -39.16 20.89
N LEU A 4 -21.15 -38.95 20.00
CA LEU A 4 -20.36 -37.74 19.97
C LEU A 4 -21.24 -36.60 19.52
N LYS A 5 -21.42 -35.59 20.37
CA LYS A 5 -22.01 -34.30 20.02
C LYS A 5 -20.92 -33.45 19.38
N CYS A 6 -21.02 -33.19 18.07
CA CYS A 6 -20.25 -32.13 17.41
C CYS A 6 -20.71 -30.77 17.98
N ALA A 7 -19.79 -30.08 18.66
CA ALA A 7 -20.01 -28.69 19.05
C ALA A 7 -19.82 -27.80 17.81
N VAL A 8 -20.87 -27.11 17.40
CA VAL A 8 -20.81 -26.02 16.40
C VAL A 8 -20.10 -24.84 17.06
N PRO A 9 -19.05 -24.23 16.45
CA PRO A 9 -18.42 -23.07 17.04
C PRO A 9 -19.41 -21.90 17.10
N GLU A 10 -19.52 -21.32 18.27
CA GLU A 10 -20.39 -20.18 18.59
C GLU A 10 -20.04 -18.99 17.67
N ARG A 11 -21.00 -18.53 16.86
CA ARG A 11 -20.87 -17.30 16.07
C ARG A 11 -20.63 -16.13 17.04
N MET A 12 -19.48 -15.52 16.95
CA MET A 12 -19.18 -14.29 17.70
C MET A 12 -20.26 -13.24 17.37
N SER A 13 -20.93 -12.72 18.39
CA SER A 13 -21.98 -11.73 18.22
C SER A 13 -21.39 -10.37 17.80
N VAL A 14 -22.11 -9.63 16.95
CA VAL A 14 -21.75 -8.26 16.50
C VAL A 14 -21.40 -7.35 17.69
N ALA A 15 -22.08 -7.49 18.83
CA ALA A 15 -21.80 -6.75 20.07
C ALA A 15 -20.45 -7.10 20.73
N ARG A 16 -19.84 -8.24 20.40
CA ARG A 16 -18.50 -8.63 20.88
C ARG A 16 -17.42 -8.07 19.93
N LEU A 17 -17.73 -7.95 18.66
CA LEU A 17 -16.90 -7.22 17.67
C LEU A 17 -16.88 -5.72 17.99
N ASP A 18 -18.04 -5.10 18.28
CA ASP A 18 -18.10 -3.70 18.67
C ASP A 18 -17.26 -3.39 19.91
N ARG A 19 -17.24 -4.26 20.93
CA ARG A 19 -16.42 -4.06 22.13
C ARG A 19 -14.91 -4.22 21.89
N LEU A 20 -14.50 -4.95 20.86
CA LEU A 20 -13.09 -5.08 20.46
C LEU A 20 -12.59 -3.84 19.71
N PHE A 21 -13.48 -3.05 19.10
CA PHE A 21 -13.14 -1.88 18.30
C PHE A 21 -13.41 -0.53 19.00
N HIS A 22 -14.33 -0.45 19.97
CA HIS A 22 -14.68 0.78 20.70
C HIS A 22 -13.66 1.23 21.76
N GLY A 23 -12.54 0.53 21.92
CA GLY A 23 -11.49 0.89 22.89
C GLY A 23 -10.08 0.97 22.30
N ARG A 24 -9.90 0.78 20.99
CA ARG A 24 -8.57 0.96 20.38
C ARG A 24 -8.39 2.43 20.03
N GLN A 25 -7.43 3.08 20.69
CA GLN A 25 -6.86 4.33 20.18
C GLN A 25 -6.49 4.07 18.71
N THR A 26 -7.09 4.82 17.80
CA THR A 26 -6.77 4.77 16.38
C THR A 26 -5.32 5.19 16.24
N MET A 27 -4.44 4.27 15.89
CA MET A 27 -3.06 4.63 15.54
C MET A 27 -3.11 5.34 14.19
N PRO A 28 -2.48 6.52 14.07
CA PRO A 28 -2.39 7.19 12.77
C PRO A 28 -1.75 6.27 11.72
N ALA A 29 -2.27 6.30 10.50
CA ALA A 29 -1.67 5.54 9.41
C ALA A 29 -0.30 6.12 9.04
N LYS A 30 0.69 5.27 8.75
CA LYS A 30 1.97 5.72 8.21
C LYS A 30 1.78 6.31 6.82
N LEU A 31 2.55 7.34 6.48
CA LEU A 31 2.61 7.93 5.13
C LEU A 31 3.87 7.44 4.43
N SER A 32 3.73 6.68 3.37
CA SER A 32 4.78 6.38 2.40
C SER A 32 4.61 7.27 1.17
N VAL A 33 5.65 8.00 0.81
CA VAL A 33 5.63 8.87 -0.38
C VAL A 33 6.05 8.06 -1.59
N ASN A 34 5.12 7.87 -2.53
CA ASN A 34 5.39 7.18 -3.79
C ASN A 34 6.03 8.14 -4.79
N LEU A 35 7.26 7.84 -5.21
CA LEU A 35 8.09 8.70 -6.04
C LEU A 35 7.86 8.52 -7.56
N ASN A 36 6.97 7.62 -7.98
CA ASN A 36 6.76 7.31 -9.39
C ASN A 36 6.40 8.54 -10.24
N ALA A 37 5.52 9.42 -9.74
CA ALA A 37 5.11 10.63 -10.48
C ALA A 37 6.29 11.61 -10.65
N ILE A 38 7.15 11.75 -9.66
CA ILE A 38 8.38 12.55 -9.72
C ILE A 38 9.36 11.95 -10.73
N ALA A 39 9.56 10.63 -10.68
CA ALA A 39 10.43 9.91 -11.59
C ALA A 39 9.91 9.97 -13.05
N MET A 40 8.59 9.88 -13.24
CA MET A 40 7.95 10.07 -14.54
C MET A 40 8.21 11.48 -15.10
N LEU A 41 8.12 12.51 -14.26
CA LEU A 41 8.42 13.89 -14.67
C LEU A 41 9.89 14.05 -15.08
N ARG A 42 10.85 13.48 -14.31
CA ARG A 42 12.26 13.44 -14.67
C ARG A 42 12.47 12.80 -16.06
N ASN A 43 11.80 11.70 -16.32
CA ASN A 43 11.97 10.93 -17.55
C ASN A 43 11.40 11.63 -18.81
N ARG A 44 10.69 12.76 -18.67
CA ARG A 44 10.20 13.56 -19.81
C ARG A 44 11.32 14.32 -20.52
N ARG A 45 12.50 14.45 -19.91
CA ARG A 45 13.68 15.11 -20.45
C ARG A 45 14.94 14.33 -20.09
N ASP A 46 15.97 14.44 -20.91
CA ASP A 46 17.32 13.92 -20.59
C ASP A 46 18.08 14.96 -19.74
N LEU A 47 17.58 15.18 -18.54
CA LEU A 47 18.09 16.18 -17.58
C LEU A 47 18.00 15.57 -16.16
N PRO A 48 18.85 16.01 -15.21
CA PRO A 48 18.91 15.40 -13.87
C PRO A 48 17.78 15.86 -12.93
N TRP A 49 16.85 16.66 -13.36
CA TRP A 49 15.74 17.15 -12.55
C TRP A 49 14.34 16.84 -13.11
N PRO A 50 13.35 16.68 -12.22
CA PRO A 50 13.51 16.73 -10.76
C PRO A 50 14.43 15.61 -10.25
N ASP A 51 15.29 15.92 -9.28
CA ASP A 51 16.11 14.95 -8.58
C ASP A 51 15.21 14.06 -7.69
N VAL A 52 15.00 12.81 -8.11
CA VAL A 52 14.10 11.86 -7.42
C VAL A 52 14.59 11.58 -6.00
N ILE A 53 15.89 11.44 -5.80
CA ILE A 53 16.47 11.19 -4.48
C ILE A 53 16.39 12.43 -3.60
N GLY A 54 16.66 13.61 -4.14
CA GLY A 54 16.51 14.88 -3.44
C GLY A 54 15.06 15.13 -3.01
N VAL A 55 14.07 14.80 -3.85
CA VAL A 55 12.64 14.90 -3.48
C VAL A 55 12.28 13.87 -2.40
N GLY A 56 12.78 12.65 -2.49
CA GLY A 56 12.63 11.63 -1.44
C GLY A 56 13.20 12.10 -0.10
N ARG A 57 14.40 12.70 -0.12
CA ARG A 57 15.03 13.31 1.07
C ARG A 57 14.16 14.41 1.68
N LEU A 58 13.59 15.30 0.86
CA LEU A 58 12.69 16.35 1.34
C LEU A 58 11.42 15.77 1.99
N ALA A 59 10.87 14.71 1.41
CA ALA A 59 9.69 14.04 1.96
C ALA A 59 9.98 13.39 3.33
N LEU A 60 11.08 12.65 3.46
CA LEU A 60 11.49 12.03 4.71
C LEU A 60 11.86 13.06 5.78
N ALA A 61 12.59 14.11 5.42
CA ALA A 61 12.92 15.22 6.31
C ALA A 61 11.67 15.96 6.84
N ALA A 62 10.59 15.99 6.04
CA ALA A 62 9.30 16.55 6.44
C ALA A 62 8.45 15.62 7.31
N GLY A 63 8.92 14.40 7.60
CA GLY A 63 8.26 13.45 8.51
C GLY A 63 7.51 12.31 7.82
N ALA A 64 7.65 12.11 6.51
CA ALA A 64 7.15 10.90 5.87
C ALA A 64 7.80 9.66 6.50
N HIS A 65 7.03 8.56 6.61
CA HIS A 65 7.47 7.34 7.28
C HIS A 65 8.21 6.38 6.35
N GLY A 66 8.11 6.59 5.04
CA GLY A 66 8.75 5.74 4.05
C GLY A 66 8.67 6.31 2.65
N LEU A 67 9.35 5.63 1.74
CA LEU A 67 9.32 5.87 0.31
C LEU A 67 8.84 4.61 -0.42
N THR A 68 8.00 4.81 -1.42
CA THR A 68 7.52 3.73 -2.29
C THR A 68 7.93 4.00 -3.72
N VAL A 69 8.32 2.94 -4.43
CA VAL A 69 8.64 2.98 -5.86
C VAL A 69 8.14 1.74 -6.57
N HIS A 70 7.83 1.88 -7.86
CA HIS A 70 7.44 0.78 -8.72
C HIS A 70 8.37 0.73 -9.95
N PRO A 71 9.49 -0.01 -9.89
CA PRO A 71 10.41 -0.14 -11.01
C PRO A 71 9.82 -1.08 -12.08
N ARG A 72 9.03 -0.54 -12.99
CA ARG A 72 8.49 -1.31 -14.12
C ARG A 72 9.60 -1.74 -15.07
N PRO A 73 9.42 -2.85 -15.82
CA PRO A 73 10.43 -3.34 -16.76
C PRO A 73 10.86 -2.31 -17.83
N ASP A 74 9.96 -1.41 -18.21
CA ASP A 74 10.23 -0.35 -19.20
C ASP A 74 10.78 0.94 -18.61
N GLU A 75 10.98 1.00 -17.30
CA GLU A 75 11.53 2.15 -16.57
C GLU A 75 10.81 3.48 -16.86
N ARG A 76 9.50 3.43 -17.22
CA ARG A 76 8.72 4.64 -17.59
C ARG A 76 8.69 5.71 -16.49
N HIS A 77 8.92 5.33 -15.24
CA HIS A 77 9.05 6.23 -14.09
C HIS A 77 10.29 5.87 -13.27
N THR A 78 10.21 5.14 -12.17
CA THR A 78 11.38 4.73 -11.40
C THR A 78 12.28 3.83 -12.23
N ARG A 79 13.56 4.21 -12.33
CA ARG A 79 14.60 3.41 -12.99
C ARG A 79 15.20 2.41 -12.01
N HIS A 80 15.72 1.29 -12.51
CA HIS A 80 16.41 0.32 -11.69
C HIS A 80 17.63 0.95 -10.97
N SER A 81 18.27 1.95 -11.60
CA SER A 81 19.38 2.72 -11.02
C SER A 81 18.99 3.63 -9.86
N ASP A 82 17.72 3.96 -9.70
CA ASP A 82 17.23 4.77 -8.55
C ASP A 82 17.21 3.95 -7.26
N LEU A 83 16.96 2.64 -7.34
CA LEU A 83 16.75 1.78 -6.17
C LEU A 83 17.93 1.79 -5.18
N PRO A 84 19.20 1.53 -5.60
CA PRO A 84 20.32 1.57 -4.67
C PRO A 84 20.56 2.96 -4.09
N LEU A 85 20.21 4.03 -4.81
CA LEU A 85 20.34 5.40 -4.32
C LEU A 85 19.29 5.72 -3.25
N ILE A 86 18.04 5.23 -3.41
CA ILE A 86 17.00 5.35 -2.39
C ILE A 86 17.40 4.53 -1.16
N ARG A 87 17.91 3.31 -1.33
CA ARG A 87 18.38 2.49 -0.21
C ARG A 87 19.47 3.22 0.57
N ALA A 88 20.51 3.74 -0.12
CA ALA A 88 21.59 4.49 0.50
C ALA A 88 21.06 5.73 1.25
N LEU A 89 20.14 6.51 0.65
CA LEU A 89 19.51 7.65 1.32
C LEU A 89 18.87 7.24 2.65
N ILE A 90 18.13 6.12 2.66
CA ILE A 90 17.44 5.65 3.85
C ILE A 90 18.45 5.17 4.89
N ASP A 91 19.44 4.35 4.51
CA ASP A 91 20.42 3.80 5.42
C ASP A 91 21.28 4.88 6.08
N ASP A 92 21.70 5.86 5.30
CA ASP A 92 22.64 6.88 5.76
C ASP A 92 21.97 8.04 6.53
N GLU A 93 20.78 8.47 6.08
CA GLU A 93 20.15 9.69 6.61
C GLU A 93 18.86 9.43 7.38
N PHE A 94 18.10 8.36 7.06
CA PHE A 94 16.77 8.09 7.62
C PHE A 94 16.56 6.63 8.03
N PRO A 95 17.39 6.04 8.92
CA PRO A 95 17.40 4.59 9.18
C PRO A 95 16.12 4.04 9.83
N ARG A 96 15.13 4.88 10.12
CA ARG A 96 13.80 4.48 10.60
C ARG A 96 12.72 4.54 9.53
N ALA A 97 13.04 5.05 8.34
CA ALA A 97 12.11 5.09 7.23
C ALA A 97 11.99 3.71 6.58
N GLU A 98 10.81 3.39 6.05
CA GLU A 98 10.57 2.16 5.32
C GLU A 98 10.76 2.37 3.82
N PHE A 99 11.44 1.42 3.17
CA PHE A 99 11.49 1.33 1.72
C PHE A 99 10.49 0.28 1.25
N ASN A 100 9.56 0.65 0.39
CA ASN A 100 8.62 -0.25 -0.25
C ASN A 100 8.90 -0.32 -1.75
N ILE A 101 9.08 -1.53 -2.29
CA ILE A 101 9.22 -1.77 -3.73
C ILE A 101 7.97 -2.51 -4.22
N GLU A 102 7.26 -1.91 -5.18
CA GLU A 102 6.08 -2.47 -5.80
C GLU A 102 6.43 -3.13 -7.14
N GLY A 103 5.76 -4.22 -7.51
CA GLY A 103 5.91 -4.79 -8.84
C GLY A 103 5.25 -6.15 -9.02
N TYR A 104 5.17 -6.56 -10.31
CA TYR A 104 4.78 -7.91 -10.69
C TYR A 104 5.92 -8.88 -10.36
N PRO A 105 5.67 -10.02 -9.71
CA PRO A 105 6.70 -10.94 -9.21
C PRO A 105 7.36 -11.79 -10.30
N SER A 106 7.97 -11.14 -11.29
CA SER A 106 8.89 -11.78 -12.23
C SER A 106 10.23 -12.08 -11.55
N GLU A 107 11.03 -12.98 -12.11
CA GLU A 107 12.37 -13.28 -11.58
C GLU A 107 13.28 -12.04 -11.56
N ASP A 108 13.21 -11.17 -12.58
CA ASP A 108 13.96 -9.92 -12.63
C ASP A 108 13.54 -8.97 -11.50
N PHE A 109 12.23 -8.85 -11.22
CA PHE A 109 11.72 -8.06 -10.11
C PHE A 109 12.19 -8.62 -8.76
N LEU A 110 12.09 -9.93 -8.57
CA LEU A 110 12.54 -10.58 -7.33
C LEU A 110 14.05 -10.38 -7.10
N ALA A 111 14.86 -10.44 -8.17
CA ALA A 111 16.28 -10.12 -8.09
C ALA A 111 16.55 -8.66 -7.71
N LEU A 112 15.74 -7.69 -8.21
CA LEU A 112 15.84 -6.28 -7.81
C LEU A 112 15.51 -6.12 -6.31
N VAL A 113 14.46 -6.76 -5.82
CA VAL A 113 14.08 -6.77 -4.41
C VAL A 113 15.20 -7.34 -3.54
N GLU A 114 15.70 -8.52 -3.87
CA GLU A 114 16.77 -9.19 -3.13
C GLU A 114 18.08 -8.38 -3.11
N LYS A 115 18.37 -7.63 -4.16
CA LYS A 115 19.55 -6.76 -4.24
C LYS A 115 19.41 -5.50 -3.40
N ASN A 116 18.21 -4.89 -3.35
CA ASN A 116 18.02 -3.59 -2.73
C ASN A 116 17.41 -3.66 -1.31
N GLN A 117 17.09 -4.86 -0.81
CA GLN A 117 16.71 -5.15 0.58
C GLN A 117 15.66 -4.16 1.16
N PRO A 118 14.46 -4.00 0.54
CA PRO A 118 13.42 -3.14 1.09
C PRO A 118 12.82 -3.74 2.38
N GLU A 119 12.22 -2.92 3.22
CA GLU A 119 11.45 -3.37 4.38
C GLU A 119 10.12 -4.00 3.97
N GLN A 120 9.54 -3.56 2.84
CA GLN A 120 8.27 -4.06 2.32
C GLN A 120 8.35 -4.31 0.81
N VAL A 121 7.63 -5.31 0.36
CA VAL A 121 7.41 -5.62 -1.05
C VAL A 121 5.90 -5.69 -1.29
N THR A 122 5.38 -4.83 -2.17
CA THR A 122 3.98 -4.88 -2.59
C THR A 122 3.88 -5.57 -3.95
N LEU A 123 3.25 -6.74 -3.98
CA LEU A 123 3.03 -7.48 -5.23
C LEU A 123 1.76 -7.01 -5.93
N VAL A 124 1.89 -6.64 -7.20
CA VAL A 124 0.80 -6.15 -8.05
C VAL A 124 0.62 -7.04 -9.27
N PRO A 125 -0.63 -7.25 -9.76
CA PRO A 125 -0.92 -8.13 -10.90
C PRO A 125 -0.71 -7.46 -12.27
N ASP A 126 0.19 -6.47 -12.34
CA ASP A 126 0.32 -5.60 -13.50
C ASP A 126 0.78 -6.32 -14.77
N ASP A 127 0.06 -6.13 -15.86
CA ASP A 127 0.58 -6.35 -17.21
C ASP A 127 1.55 -5.20 -17.56
N PRO A 128 2.72 -5.48 -18.16
CA PRO A 128 3.64 -4.43 -18.60
C PRO A 128 3.00 -3.38 -19.54
N ALA A 129 1.95 -3.73 -20.26
CA ALA A 129 1.23 -2.82 -21.15
C ALA A 129 0.28 -1.85 -20.44
N GLN A 130 -0.10 -2.11 -19.18
CA GLN A 130 -1.00 -1.23 -18.43
C GLN A 130 -0.34 0.12 -18.09
N ALA A 131 -1.13 1.20 -18.15
CA ALA A 131 -0.64 2.55 -17.81
C ALA A 131 -0.32 2.70 -16.33
N THR A 132 -1.13 2.08 -15.47
CA THR A 132 -0.99 2.08 -14.02
C THR A 132 -1.61 0.79 -13.45
N SER A 133 -1.36 0.48 -12.18
CA SER A 133 -2.06 -0.60 -11.47
C SER A 133 -3.53 -0.21 -11.29
N ASP A 134 -4.45 -0.93 -11.91
CA ASP A 134 -5.87 -0.58 -11.98
C ASP A 134 -6.81 -1.67 -11.45
N HIS A 135 -6.25 -2.77 -10.94
CA HIS A 135 -6.99 -3.85 -10.29
C HIS A 135 -6.08 -4.65 -9.34
N GLY A 136 -6.71 -5.36 -8.39
CA GLY A 136 -6.05 -6.27 -7.46
C GLY A 136 -5.90 -7.68 -8.01
N TRP A 137 -5.24 -8.54 -7.22
CA TRP A 137 -5.09 -9.96 -7.54
C TRP A 137 -6.43 -10.71 -7.46
N ASP A 138 -6.71 -11.59 -8.42
CA ASP A 138 -7.66 -12.69 -8.22
C ASP A 138 -6.99 -13.76 -7.33
N PHE A 139 -7.12 -13.59 -6.02
CA PHE A 139 -6.45 -14.47 -5.05
C PHE A 139 -6.86 -15.93 -5.19
N ALA A 140 -8.12 -16.21 -5.57
CA ALA A 140 -8.59 -17.58 -5.71
C ALA A 140 -7.93 -18.29 -6.91
N ALA A 141 -7.84 -17.59 -8.04
CA ALA A 141 -7.22 -18.13 -9.26
C ALA A 141 -5.69 -18.19 -9.16
N GLN A 142 -5.07 -17.26 -8.42
CA GLN A 142 -3.62 -17.06 -8.45
C GLN A 142 -2.89 -17.50 -7.17
N ALA A 143 -3.57 -18.12 -6.21
CA ALA A 143 -2.96 -18.62 -4.98
C ALA A 143 -1.77 -19.56 -5.24
N ALA A 144 -1.87 -20.44 -6.23
CA ALA A 144 -0.80 -21.38 -6.58
C ALA A 144 0.48 -20.67 -7.08
N PHE A 145 0.32 -19.53 -7.76
CA PHE A 145 1.42 -18.67 -8.21
C PHE A 145 1.98 -17.82 -7.07
N LEU A 146 1.12 -17.17 -6.29
CA LEU A 146 1.53 -16.24 -5.24
C LEU A 146 2.20 -16.91 -4.05
N THR A 147 1.70 -18.07 -3.61
CA THR A 147 2.18 -18.75 -2.40
C THR A 147 3.70 -19.01 -2.40
N PRO A 148 4.31 -19.60 -3.46
CA PRO A 148 5.76 -19.81 -3.47
C PRO A 148 6.55 -18.49 -3.51
N VAL A 149 6.04 -17.46 -4.20
CA VAL A 149 6.65 -16.12 -4.25
C VAL A 149 6.64 -15.48 -2.86
N VAL A 150 5.49 -15.44 -2.21
CA VAL A 150 5.36 -14.90 -0.84
C VAL A 150 6.32 -15.63 0.11
N ARG A 151 6.36 -16.96 0.04
CA ARG A 151 7.28 -17.77 0.86
C ARG A 151 8.76 -17.42 0.61
N ARG A 152 9.16 -17.19 -0.65
CA ARG A 152 10.53 -16.78 -1.02
C ARG A 152 10.86 -15.43 -0.38
N LEU A 153 9.99 -14.44 -0.55
CA LEU A 153 10.17 -13.10 0.00
C LEU A 153 10.20 -13.11 1.54
N LYS A 154 9.28 -13.84 2.17
CA LYS A 154 9.26 -14.02 3.64
C LYS A 154 10.53 -14.66 4.17
N LYS A 155 11.09 -15.65 3.46
CA LYS A 155 12.39 -16.26 3.81
C LYS A 155 13.54 -15.27 3.70
N GLY A 156 13.44 -14.28 2.80
CA GLY A 156 14.38 -13.17 2.67
C GLY A 156 14.24 -12.10 3.75
N GLY A 157 13.23 -12.20 4.63
CA GLY A 157 12.98 -11.24 5.71
C GLY A 157 12.06 -10.09 5.33
N PHE A 158 11.55 -10.06 4.10
CA PHE A 158 10.69 -8.99 3.61
C PHE A 158 9.26 -9.10 4.15
N ARG A 159 8.64 -7.96 4.48
CA ARG A 159 7.20 -7.87 4.67
C ARG A 159 6.52 -7.89 3.30
N VAL A 160 5.52 -8.75 3.13
CA VAL A 160 4.82 -8.89 1.85
C VAL A 160 3.41 -8.33 1.95
N SER A 161 3.10 -7.38 1.05
CA SER A 161 1.77 -6.81 0.83
C SER A 161 1.24 -7.26 -0.54
N LEU A 162 -0.05 -7.60 -0.62
CA LEU A 162 -0.69 -7.99 -1.87
C LEU A 162 -1.72 -6.94 -2.29
N PHE A 163 -1.61 -6.42 -3.51
CA PHE A 163 -2.55 -5.45 -4.05
C PHE A 163 -3.93 -6.08 -4.24
N SER A 164 -4.98 -5.43 -3.72
CA SER A 164 -6.31 -6.03 -3.54
C SER A 164 -7.41 -5.08 -3.94
N ASP A 165 -8.35 -5.58 -4.74
CA ASP A 165 -9.61 -4.89 -4.94
C ASP A 165 -10.44 -4.80 -3.65
N ALA A 166 -11.42 -3.91 -3.65
CA ALA A 166 -12.38 -3.77 -2.57
C ALA A 166 -13.43 -4.91 -2.61
N ASP A 167 -12.94 -6.15 -2.46
CA ASP A 167 -13.75 -7.38 -2.42
C ASP A 167 -13.35 -8.27 -1.22
N PRO A 168 -14.22 -8.43 -0.21
CA PRO A 168 -13.93 -9.26 0.94
C PRO A 168 -13.89 -10.77 0.63
N ALA A 169 -14.44 -11.22 -0.51
CA ALA A 169 -14.52 -12.65 -0.82
C ALA A 169 -13.14 -13.28 -1.04
N GLY A 170 -12.18 -12.53 -1.60
CA GLY A 170 -10.81 -13.01 -1.88
C GLY A 170 -9.89 -13.05 -0.65
N ILE A 171 -10.24 -12.43 0.46
CA ILE A 171 -9.33 -12.19 1.60
C ILE A 171 -8.83 -13.49 2.27
N ALA A 172 -9.67 -14.51 2.38
CA ALA A 172 -9.23 -15.78 2.94
C ALA A 172 -8.11 -16.42 2.09
N ALA A 173 -8.23 -16.37 0.77
CA ALA A 173 -7.20 -16.86 -0.14
C ALA A 173 -5.93 -16.00 -0.09
N ALA A 174 -6.05 -14.68 0.04
CA ALA A 174 -4.91 -13.79 0.26
C ALA A 174 -4.13 -14.17 1.52
N ARG A 175 -4.81 -14.36 2.65
CA ARG A 175 -4.19 -14.85 3.90
C ARG A 175 -3.46 -16.18 3.71
N ASP A 176 -4.07 -17.11 2.99
CA ASP A 176 -3.54 -18.46 2.82
C ASP A 176 -2.25 -18.49 1.97
N THR A 177 -1.93 -17.43 1.24
CA THR A 177 -0.62 -17.26 0.60
C THR A 177 0.53 -17.08 1.60
N GLY A 178 0.23 -16.65 2.85
CA GLY A 178 1.20 -16.32 3.88
C GLY A 178 1.66 -14.85 3.89
N ALA A 179 1.02 -13.97 3.11
CA ALA A 179 1.31 -12.54 3.11
C ALA A 179 1.02 -11.89 4.49
N ASP A 180 1.67 -10.75 4.76
CA ASP A 180 1.48 -9.99 5.99
C ASP A 180 0.37 -8.95 5.87
N ARG A 181 0.20 -8.41 4.67
CA ARG A 181 -0.68 -7.29 4.38
C ARG A 181 -1.45 -7.50 3.08
N ILE A 182 -2.57 -6.81 2.98
CA ILE A 182 -3.12 -6.39 1.70
C ILE A 182 -2.97 -4.88 1.54
N GLU A 183 -2.86 -4.42 0.30
CA GLU A 183 -2.98 -3.00 -0.03
C GLU A 183 -4.27 -2.80 -0.82
N LEU A 184 -5.21 -2.07 -0.24
CA LEU A 184 -6.50 -1.78 -0.86
C LEU A 184 -6.32 -0.81 -2.03
N TYR A 185 -6.76 -1.20 -3.21
CA TYR A 185 -6.85 -0.33 -4.37
C TYR A 185 -7.96 0.72 -4.17
N THR A 186 -7.57 1.97 -3.99
CA THR A 186 -8.50 3.06 -3.72
C THR A 186 -8.84 3.93 -4.93
N GLY A 187 -8.40 3.54 -6.14
CA GLY A 187 -8.67 4.28 -7.38
C GLY A 187 -10.14 4.57 -7.64
N PRO A 188 -11.07 3.58 -7.57
CA PRO A 188 -12.51 3.84 -7.72
C PRO A 188 -13.05 4.84 -6.69
N TYR A 189 -12.60 4.79 -5.44
CA TYR A 189 -12.95 5.74 -4.40
C TYR A 189 -12.47 7.16 -4.74
N GLY A 190 -11.22 7.30 -5.17
CA GLY A 190 -10.62 8.57 -5.57
C GLY A 190 -11.27 9.18 -6.81
N SER A 191 -11.64 8.34 -7.78
CA SER A 191 -12.27 8.77 -9.04
C SER A 191 -13.64 9.44 -8.85
N TYR A 192 -14.35 9.12 -7.76
CA TYR A 192 -15.64 9.74 -7.42
C TYR A 192 -15.52 11.02 -6.59
N HIS A 193 -14.45 11.80 -6.77
CA HIS A 193 -14.19 13.05 -6.05
C HIS A 193 -15.34 14.08 -6.13
N SER A 194 -16.15 14.04 -7.19
CA SER A 194 -17.31 14.94 -7.41
C SER A 194 -18.67 14.28 -7.16
N ASP A 195 -18.72 12.98 -6.79
CA ASP A 195 -19.95 12.21 -6.54
C ASP A 195 -19.87 11.55 -5.15
N SER A 196 -20.34 12.28 -4.13
CA SER A 196 -20.28 11.83 -2.74
C SER A 196 -21.07 10.53 -2.49
N GLY A 197 -22.11 10.26 -3.28
CA GLY A 197 -22.93 9.04 -3.13
C GLY A 197 -22.17 7.80 -3.63
N LYS A 198 -21.45 7.91 -4.75
CA LYS A 198 -20.60 6.84 -5.25
C LYS A 198 -19.35 6.68 -4.39
N ALA A 199 -18.70 7.79 -4.00
CA ALA A 199 -17.56 7.74 -3.09
C ALA A 199 -17.91 7.03 -1.77
N ALA A 200 -19.08 7.30 -1.17
CA ALA A 200 -19.52 6.63 0.05
C ALA A 200 -19.73 5.11 -0.13
N LYS A 201 -20.22 4.66 -1.30
CA LYS A 201 -20.37 3.23 -1.60
C LYS A 201 -19.02 2.54 -1.72
N GLU A 202 -18.06 3.15 -2.42
CA GLU A 202 -16.71 2.59 -2.53
C GLU A 202 -15.98 2.59 -1.18
N LEU A 203 -16.12 3.65 -0.38
CA LEU A 203 -15.58 3.70 0.98
C LEU A 203 -16.11 2.54 1.85
N GLU A 204 -17.39 2.22 1.74
CA GLU A 204 -17.97 1.09 2.48
C GLU A 204 -17.47 -0.27 1.96
N ARG A 205 -17.25 -0.42 0.66
CA ARG A 205 -16.63 -1.63 0.08
C ARG A 205 -15.20 -1.81 0.61
N LEU A 206 -14.38 -0.75 0.56
CA LEU A 206 -13.03 -0.73 1.13
C LEU A 206 -13.06 -1.11 2.62
N GLY A 207 -13.97 -0.52 3.39
CA GLY A 207 -14.12 -0.81 4.80
C GLY A 207 -14.47 -2.27 5.09
N LYS A 208 -15.42 -2.86 4.35
CA LYS A 208 -15.78 -4.29 4.49
C LYS A 208 -14.62 -5.22 4.17
N THR A 209 -13.83 -4.88 3.15
CA THR A 209 -12.63 -5.65 2.80
C THR A 209 -11.56 -5.55 3.88
N ALA A 210 -11.34 -4.35 4.43
CA ALA A 210 -10.45 -4.16 5.57
C ALA A 210 -10.91 -4.96 6.81
N ASP A 211 -12.21 -4.94 7.13
CA ASP A 211 -12.77 -5.71 8.25
C ASP A 211 -12.52 -7.21 8.07
N ALA A 212 -12.69 -7.74 6.86
CA ALA A 212 -12.38 -9.13 6.51
C ALA A 212 -10.88 -9.44 6.65
N ALA A 213 -10.02 -8.53 6.20
CA ALA A 213 -8.56 -8.67 6.32
C ALA A 213 -8.12 -8.72 7.80
N PHE A 214 -8.61 -7.81 8.64
CA PHE A 214 -8.32 -7.84 10.07
C PHE A 214 -8.83 -9.11 10.76
N ALA A 215 -10.03 -9.58 10.39
CA ALA A 215 -10.57 -10.83 10.91
C ALA A 215 -9.74 -12.06 10.49
N ALA A 216 -9.09 -11.98 9.33
CA ALA A 216 -8.17 -13.00 8.82
C ALA A 216 -6.74 -12.89 9.41
N GLY A 217 -6.43 -11.84 10.17
CA GLY A 217 -5.11 -11.60 10.76
C GLY A 217 -4.13 -10.85 9.85
N LEU A 218 -4.59 -10.31 8.71
CA LEU A 218 -3.80 -9.47 7.84
C LEU A 218 -3.81 -8.01 8.32
N GLN A 219 -2.71 -7.29 8.10
CA GLN A 219 -2.70 -5.84 8.19
C GLN A 219 -3.19 -5.23 6.86
N VAL A 220 -3.58 -3.96 6.89
CA VAL A 220 -4.16 -3.28 5.73
C VAL A 220 -3.39 -2.00 5.43
N ASN A 221 -2.88 -1.91 4.20
CA ASN A 221 -2.41 -0.70 3.57
C ASN A 221 -3.48 -0.19 2.58
N ALA A 222 -3.33 1.03 2.09
CA ALA A 222 -4.15 1.57 1.01
C ALA A 222 -3.33 2.47 0.10
N GLY A 223 -3.64 2.48 -1.18
CA GLY A 223 -2.97 3.30 -2.17
C GLY A 223 -3.84 3.57 -3.39
N HIS A 224 -3.42 4.53 -4.18
CA HIS A 224 -4.07 5.04 -5.39
C HIS A 224 -5.11 6.15 -5.16
N ASP A 225 -4.88 7.30 -5.80
CA ASP A 225 -5.82 8.44 -5.89
C ASP A 225 -6.33 8.98 -4.55
N LEU A 226 -5.53 8.77 -3.49
CA LEU A 226 -5.76 9.39 -2.19
C LEU A 226 -5.28 10.85 -2.19
N THR A 227 -6.08 11.70 -1.55
CA THR A 227 -5.85 13.15 -1.41
C THR A 227 -6.08 13.58 0.03
N VAL A 228 -5.64 14.78 0.39
CA VAL A 228 -5.94 15.39 1.69
C VAL A 228 -7.46 15.46 1.96
N ALA A 229 -8.28 15.54 0.90
CA ALA A 229 -9.74 15.66 1.03
C ALA A 229 -10.40 14.30 1.33
N ASN A 230 -9.98 13.19 0.70
CA ASN A 230 -10.65 11.89 0.84
C ASN A 230 -10.02 10.97 1.90
N LEU A 231 -8.74 11.10 2.18
CA LEU A 231 -8.01 10.28 3.15
C LEU A 231 -8.60 10.29 4.58
N PRO A 232 -9.05 11.42 5.15
CA PRO A 232 -9.63 11.40 6.50
C PRO A 232 -10.88 10.53 6.65
N ALA A 233 -11.70 10.41 5.59
CA ALA A 233 -12.86 9.53 5.62
C ALA A 233 -12.46 8.05 5.58
N LEU A 234 -11.45 7.70 4.77
CA LEU A 234 -10.87 6.35 4.73
C LEU A 234 -10.25 5.97 6.08
N ALA A 235 -9.45 6.85 6.69
CA ALA A 235 -8.81 6.61 7.98
C ALA A 235 -9.84 6.40 9.11
N ARG A 236 -10.98 7.12 9.08
CA ARG A 236 -12.08 6.89 10.03
C ARG A 236 -12.78 5.55 9.79
N ARG A 237 -13.00 5.15 8.52
CA ARG A 237 -13.67 3.88 8.18
C ARG A 237 -12.78 2.67 8.44
N VAL A 238 -11.46 2.84 8.35
CA VAL A 238 -10.44 1.78 8.54
C VAL A 238 -9.48 2.22 9.66
N PRO A 239 -9.90 2.18 10.94
CA PRO A 239 -9.17 2.78 12.06
C PRO A 239 -7.83 2.09 12.39
N ALA A 240 -7.57 0.89 11.84
CA ALA A 240 -6.32 0.16 11.96
C ALA A 240 -5.53 0.13 10.64
N LEU A 241 -5.75 1.14 9.78
CA LEU A 241 -4.97 1.32 8.56
C LEU A 241 -3.50 1.49 8.91
N ALA A 242 -2.65 0.58 8.41
CA ALA A 242 -1.24 0.55 8.80
C ALA A 242 -0.43 1.62 8.05
N GLU A 243 -0.71 1.77 6.75
CA GLU A 243 0.06 2.64 5.87
C GLU A 243 -0.78 3.10 4.68
N VAL A 244 -0.47 4.29 4.17
CA VAL A 244 -0.94 4.76 2.86
C VAL A 244 0.25 5.08 1.96
N SER A 245 0.21 4.58 0.72
CA SER A 245 1.19 4.88 -0.34
C SER A 245 0.58 5.89 -1.31
N ILE A 246 1.12 7.12 -1.36
CA ILE A 246 0.52 8.22 -2.11
C ILE A 246 1.53 8.87 -3.04
N GLY A 247 1.26 8.81 -4.34
CA GLY A 247 2.09 9.38 -5.39
C GLY A 247 1.44 10.58 -6.08
N HIS A 248 0.47 10.33 -6.94
CA HIS A 248 -0.11 11.36 -7.83
C HIS A 248 -0.71 12.54 -7.05
N GLY A 249 -1.62 12.28 -6.11
CA GLY A 249 -2.27 13.34 -5.33
C GLY A 249 -1.29 14.15 -4.47
N LEU A 250 -0.29 13.48 -3.88
CA LEU A 250 0.74 14.15 -3.10
C LEU A 250 1.65 15.00 -4.00
N THR A 251 2.02 14.51 -5.18
CA THR A 251 2.85 15.26 -6.13
C THR A 251 2.09 16.49 -6.65
N ALA A 252 0.79 16.37 -6.95
CA ALA A 252 -0.05 17.50 -7.37
C ALA A 252 -0.11 18.58 -6.28
N ASP A 253 -0.36 18.21 -5.02
CA ASP A 253 -0.33 19.16 -3.89
C ASP A 253 1.06 19.80 -3.72
N ALA A 254 2.15 19.04 -3.97
CA ALA A 254 3.50 19.56 -3.81
C ALA A 254 3.87 20.65 -4.84
N LEU A 255 3.21 20.68 -5.99
CA LEU A 255 3.36 21.78 -6.96
C LEU A 255 2.78 23.10 -6.43
N GLU A 256 1.80 23.05 -5.52
CA GLU A 256 1.17 24.24 -4.93
C GLU A 256 1.80 24.63 -3.59
N TYR A 257 2.12 23.64 -2.73
CA TYR A 257 2.51 23.87 -1.33
C TYR A 257 3.98 23.54 -1.03
N GLY A 258 4.72 23.05 -2.02
CA GLY A 258 6.05 22.47 -1.83
C GLY A 258 6.00 21.13 -1.08
N MET A 259 7.05 20.32 -1.21
CA MET A 259 7.07 18.96 -0.65
C MET A 259 6.86 18.93 0.88
N ALA A 260 7.57 19.77 1.62
CA ALA A 260 7.46 19.79 3.09
C ALA A 260 6.07 20.18 3.59
N GLY A 261 5.48 21.23 2.99
CA GLY A 261 4.11 21.66 3.30
C GLY A 261 3.09 20.56 3.00
N THR A 262 3.23 19.90 1.87
CA THR A 262 2.36 18.80 1.43
C THR A 262 2.45 17.59 2.37
N VAL A 263 3.65 17.13 2.71
CA VAL A 263 3.82 16.01 3.66
C VAL A 263 3.12 16.32 4.99
N GLY A 264 3.28 17.54 5.54
CA GLY A 264 2.57 17.93 6.77
C GLY A 264 1.05 17.88 6.64
N ARG A 265 0.49 18.27 5.47
CA ARG A 265 -0.95 18.18 5.19
C ARG A 265 -1.43 16.73 5.15
N PHE A 266 -0.70 15.84 4.47
CA PHE A 266 -1.04 14.42 4.39
C PHE A 266 -0.86 13.71 5.73
N LEU A 267 0.18 14.01 6.51
CA LEU A 267 0.34 13.49 7.88
C LEU A 267 -0.87 13.85 8.75
N LYS A 268 -1.31 15.11 8.72
CA LYS A 268 -2.53 15.52 9.41
C LYS A 268 -3.77 14.75 8.93
N ALA A 269 -3.88 14.49 7.63
CA ALA A 269 -4.98 13.70 7.06
C ALA A 269 -4.91 12.21 7.48
N CYS A 270 -3.71 11.67 7.77
CA CYS A 270 -3.48 10.35 8.35
C CYS A 270 -3.76 10.28 9.87
N GLY A 271 -3.92 11.42 10.54
CA GLY A 271 -4.20 11.49 11.98
C GLY A 271 -3.00 11.81 12.88
N TRP A 272 -1.84 12.24 12.28
CA TRP A 272 -0.63 12.69 13.00
C TRP A 272 -0.74 14.15 13.47
#